data_c3e2364f99a668195506614317396814
#
_entry.id   c3e2364f99a668195506614317396814
#
_cell.length_a   1.000
_cell.length_b   1.000
_cell.length_c   1.000
_cell.angle_alpha   90.00
_cell.angle_beta   90.00
_cell.angle_gamma   90.00
#
_symmetry.space_group_name_H-M   'P 1'
#
loop_
_entity.id
_entity.type
_entity.pdbx_description
1 polymer ?
#
loop_
_entity_poly.entity_id
_entity_poly.type
_entity_poly.pdbx_seq_one_letter_code
_entity_poly.pdbx_strand_id
1 'polypeptide(L)'
;EYRVFPIFRTKEQVKGKDKTRTDEVAGYRAYHRFRVELRDLGRLGQVADTAMRSGATQVQGPFFSHTQEEDLQRQAAVKALERARKLSEALAQTSGLKLARVLKISTSHSLPSANFTLAKAAPTGRGEVETPMEVGELTFRARLTVTYELTP
;
A
#
# COMPACT_ATOMS: atom_id res chain seq x y z
N GLU A 1 13.48 -11.85 -6.65
CA GLU A 1 13.30 -13.03 -5.82
C GLU A 1 12.93 -14.22 -6.71
N TYR A 2 13.66 -15.34 -6.54
CA TYR A 2 13.40 -16.58 -7.25
C TYR A 2 13.08 -17.67 -6.24
N ARG A 3 11.96 -18.40 -6.44
CA ARG A 3 11.57 -19.53 -5.59
C ARG A 3 11.08 -20.68 -6.44
N VAL A 4 11.45 -21.90 -6.04
CA VAL A 4 10.97 -23.14 -6.64
C VAL A 4 10.34 -23.99 -5.55
N PHE A 5 9.15 -24.47 -5.82
CA PHE A 5 8.40 -25.34 -4.91
C PHE A 5 8.08 -26.68 -5.60
N PRO A 6 8.28 -27.81 -4.95
CA PRO A 6 7.78 -29.08 -5.44
C PRO A 6 6.24 -29.10 -5.39
N ILE A 7 5.63 -29.67 -6.41
CA ILE A 7 4.20 -29.98 -6.44
C ILE A 7 4.07 -31.45 -6.13
N PHE A 8 3.33 -31.76 -5.09
CA PHE A 8 3.08 -33.14 -4.69
C PHE A 8 1.74 -33.63 -5.25
N ARG A 9 1.70 -34.91 -5.65
CA ARG A 9 0.47 -35.64 -5.96
C ARG A 9 0.34 -36.77 -4.95
N THR A 10 -0.78 -36.79 -4.24
CA THR A 10 -1.09 -37.89 -3.33
C THR A 10 -1.61 -39.05 -4.13
N LYS A 11 -0.93 -40.22 -4.03
CA LYS A 11 -1.42 -41.48 -4.55
C LYS A 11 -2.03 -42.26 -3.40
N GLU A 12 -3.27 -42.67 -3.55
CA GLU A 12 -3.90 -43.64 -2.65
C GLU A 12 -3.67 -45.06 -3.20
N GLN A 13 -2.98 -45.88 -2.45
CA GLN A 13 -2.93 -47.32 -2.70
C GLN A 13 -3.88 -48.00 -1.72
N VAL A 14 -4.86 -48.72 -2.27
CA VAL A 14 -5.78 -49.54 -1.49
C VAL A 14 -5.30 -50.98 -1.61
N LYS A 15 -4.78 -51.55 -0.52
CA LYS A 15 -4.39 -52.97 -0.46
C LYS A 15 -5.23 -53.66 0.63
N GLY A 16 -6.34 -54.25 0.22
CA GLY A 16 -7.31 -54.85 1.14
C GLY A 16 -8.08 -53.77 1.94
N LYS A 17 -8.02 -53.85 3.27
CA LYS A 17 -8.64 -52.85 4.17
C LYS A 17 -7.72 -51.67 4.52
N ASP A 18 -6.46 -51.73 4.15
CA ASP A 18 -5.48 -50.69 4.46
C ASP A 18 -5.36 -49.70 3.30
N LYS A 19 -5.54 -48.43 3.61
CA LYS A 19 -5.33 -47.28 2.71
C LYS A 19 -4.02 -46.62 3.06
N THR A 20 -3.05 -46.68 2.18
CA THR A 20 -1.78 -45.99 2.33
C THR A 20 -1.78 -44.79 1.39
N ARG A 21 -1.52 -43.59 1.92
CA ARG A 21 -1.33 -42.37 1.16
C ARG A 21 0.17 -42.07 1.05
N THR A 22 0.63 -41.94 -0.17
CA THR A 22 2.03 -41.58 -0.44
C THR A 22 2.04 -40.34 -1.31
N ASP A 23 2.80 -39.33 -0.88
CA ASP A 23 3.00 -38.11 -1.66
C ASP A 23 4.24 -38.27 -2.55
N GLU A 24 4.03 -38.20 -3.86
CA GLU A 24 5.10 -38.19 -4.85
C GLU A 24 5.24 -36.80 -5.47
N VAL A 25 6.47 -36.38 -5.77
CA VAL A 25 6.72 -35.13 -6.49
C VAL A 25 6.20 -35.27 -7.90
N ALA A 26 5.14 -34.53 -8.23
CA ALA A 26 4.53 -34.52 -9.56
C ALA A 26 5.17 -33.48 -10.50
N GLY A 27 5.89 -32.52 -9.94
CA GLY A 27 6.54 -31.46 -10.71
C GLY A 27 7.07 -30.34 -9.81
N TYR A 28 7.48 -29.25 -10.44
CA TYR A 28 7.96 -28.07 -9.73
C TYR A 28 7.25 -26.83 -10.25
N ARG A 29 6.99 -25.90 -9.34
CA ARG A 29 6.48 -24.56 -9.68
C ARG A 29 7.56 -23.55 -9.36
N ALA A 30 7.94 -22.75 -10.34
CA ALA A 30 8.90 -21.66 -10.17
C ALA A 30 8.18 -20.32 -10.19
N TYR A 31 8.56 -19.44 -9.27
CA TYR A 31 8.17 -18.05 -9.25
C TYR A 31 9.40 -17.18 -9.39
N HIS A 32 9.32 -16.24 -10.30
CA HIS A 32 10.32 -15.20 -10.43
C HIS A 32 9.65 -13.85 -10.29
N ARG A 33 9.96 -13.13 -9.19
CA ARG A 33 9.38 -11.82 -8.90
C ARG A 33 10.45 -10.75 -9.07
N PHE A 34 10.12 -9.76 -9.89
CA PHE A 34 10.89 -8.55 -10.05
C PHE A 34 10.20 -7.39 -9.36
N ARG A 35 10.98 -6.50 -8.74
CA ARG A 35 10.53 -5.19 -8.31
C ARG A 35 11.21 -4.18 -9.22
N VAL A 36 10.41 -3.38 -9.89
CA VAL A 36 10.89 -2.32 -10.78
C VAL A 36 10.61 -0.99 -10.11
N GLU A 37 11.63 -0.16 -9.93
CA GLU A 37 11.49 1.22 -9.47
C GLU A 37 11.56 2.13 -10.69
N LEU A 38 10.51 2.94 -10.86
CA LEU A 38 10.38 3.85 -11.99
C LEU A 38 10.30 5.28 -11.47
N ARG A 39 11.20 6.14 -11.94
CA ARG A 39 11.22 7.57 -11.59
C ARG A 39 10.47 8.41 -12.59
N ASP A 40 10.47 8.01 -13.84
CA ASP A 40 9.71 8.66 -14.91
C ASP A 40 8.32 8.00 -15.00
N LEU A 41 7.36 8.64 -14.36
CA LEU A 41 6.00 8.11 -14.26
C LEU A 41 5.26 8.07 -15.60
N GLY A 42 5.66 8.92 -16.57
CA GLY A 42 5.10 8.90 -17.93
C GLY A 42 5.36 7.59 -18.67
N ARG A 43 6.38 6.84 -18.26
CA ARG A 43 6.72 5.54 -18.87
C ARG A 43 6.06 4.33 -18.21
N LEU A 44 5.18 4.55 -17.23
CA LEU A 44 4.57 3.48 -16.44
C LEU A 44 3.80 2.48 -17.31
N GLY A 45 2.96 2.98 -18.25
CA GLY A 45 2.22 2.15 -19.19
C GLY A 45 3.15 1.30 -20.05
N GLN A 46 4.16 1.93 -20.65
CA GLN A 46 5.15 1.25 -21.49
C GLN A 46 5.90 0.13 -20.74
N VAL A 47 6.27 0.37 -19.48
CA VAL A 47 6.95 -0.64 -18.65
C VAL A 47 6.02 -1.81 -18.34
N ALA A 48 4.75 -1.55 -18.00
CA ALA A 48 3.76 -2.58 -17.75
C ALA A 48 3.52 -3.44 -19.01
N ASP A 49 3.33 -2.81 -20.16
CA ASP A 49 3.14 -3.50 -21.43
C ASP A 49 4.35 -4.34 -21.83
N THR A 50 5.55 -3.80 -21.63
CA THR A 50 6.81 -4.53 -21.88
C THR A 50 6.92 -5.76 -20.98
N ALA A 51 6.58 -5.65 -19.71
CA ALA A 51 6.59 -6.77 -18.77
C ALA A 51 5.63 -7.89 -19.24
N MET A 52 4.41 -7.53 -19.65
CA MET A 52 3.42 -8.50 -20.13
C MET A 52 3.87 -9.16 -21.43
N ARG A 53 4.40 -8.40 -22.39
CA ARG A 53 4.95 -8.95 -23.65
C ARG A 53 6.17 -9.87 -23.40
N SER A 54 6.94 -9.61 -22.35
CA SER A 54 8.09 -10.45 -21.95
C SER A 54 7.68 -11.70 -21.18
N GLY A 55 6.39 -11.97 -21.01
CA GLY A 55 5.88 -13.19 -20.40
C GLY A 55 5.60 -13.09 -18.90
N ALA A 56 5.48 -11.87 -18.35
CA ALA A 56 4.98 -11.72 -16.99
C ALA A 56 3.52 -12.20 -16.91
N THR A 57 3.24 -13.10 -15.99
CA THR A 57 1.89 -13.64 -15.78
C THR A 57 1.04 -12.78 -14.86
N GLN A 58 1.69 -11.87 -14.11
CA GLN A 58 1.03 -10.97 -13.19
C GLN A 58 1.86 -9.70 -13.02
N VAL A 59 1.21 -8.54 -13.08
CA VAL A 59 1.77 -7.24 -12.73
C VAL A 59 0.99 -6.70 -11.55
N GLN A 60 1.69 -6.34 -10.46
CA GLN A 60 1.12 -5.73 -9.27
C GLN A 60 1.61 -4.30 -9.12
N GLY A 61 0.74 -3.38 -8.80
CA GLY A 61 1.04 -1.98 -8.63
C GLY A 61 0.27 -1.13 -9.63
N PRO A 62 0.68 0.12 -9.83
CA PRO A 62 1.87 0.77 -9.24
C PRO A 62 1.70 1.12 -7.76
N PHE A 63 2.81 1.12 -7.03
CA PHE A 63 2.91 1.63 -5.66
C PHE A 63 3.72 2.92 -5.72
N PHE A 64 3.13 4.02 -5.29
CA PHE A 64 3.81 5.32 -5.32
C PHE A 64 4.45 5.62 -3.99
N SER A 65 5.65 6.20 -4.05
CA SER A 65 6.38 6.74 -2.92
C SER A 65 6.92 8.12 -3.28
N HIS A 66 7.26 8.89 -2.27
CA HIS A 66 7.87 10.19 -2.44
C HIS A 66 9.25 10.21 -1.77
N THR A 67 10.23 10.88 -2.38
CA THR A 67 11.61 10.96 -1.82
C THR A 67 11.65 11.62 -0.45
N GLN A 68 10.70 12.49 -0.15
CA GLN A 68 10.55 13.19 1.14
C GLN A 68 9.36 12.67 1.94
N GLU A 69 9.01 11.40 1.80
CA GLU A 69 7.83 10.80 2.46
C GLU A 69 7.87 10.98 3.97
N GLU A 70 9.01 10.72 4.59
CA GLU A 70 9.19 10.84 6.03
C GLU A 70 8.99 12.28 6.52
N ASP A 71 9.54 13.25 5.78
CA ASP A 71 9.37 14.67 6.10
C ASP A 71 7.92 15.13 5.95
N LEU A 72 7.25 14.69 4.90
CA LEU A 72 5.85 15.01 4.66
C LEU A 72 4.93 14.39 5.71
N GLN A 73 5.22 13.17 6.14
CA GLN A 73 4.52 12.52 7.24
C GLN A 73 4.72 13.27 8.58
N ARG A 74 5.96 13.68 8.87
CA ARG A 74 6.26 14.48 10.05
C ARG A 74 5.51 15.81 10.03
N GLN A 75 5.49 16.52 8.89
CA GLN A 75 4.74 17.77 8.74
C GLN A 75 3.23 17.56 8.95
N ALA A 76 2.68 16.47 8.41
CA ALA A 76 1.28 16.11 8.63
C ALA A 76 0.97 15.87 10.13
N ALA A 77 1.86 15.18 10.84
CA ALA A 77 1.72 14.93 12.28
C ALA A 77 1.80 16.22 13.11
N VAL A 78 2.74 17.13 12.79
CA VAL A 78 2.84 18.43 13.45
C VAL A 78 1.56 19.25 13.26
N LYS A 79 1.07 19.36 12.03
CA LYS A 79 -0.20 20.05 11.74
C LYS A 79 -1.39 19.44 12.48
N ALA A 80 -1.42 18.12 12.62
CA ALA A 80 -2.49 17.44 13.36
C ALA A 80 -2.40 17.75 14.87
N LEU A 81 -1.18 17.81 15.44
CA LEU A 81 -0.97 18.18 16.84
C LEU A 81 -1.40 19.62 17.13
N GLU A 82 -1.05 20.54 16.25
CA GLU A 82 -1.47 21.96 16.38
C GLU A 82 -3.00 22.09 16.36
N ARG A 83 -3.68 21.37 15.47
CA ARG A 83 -5.15 21.33 15.41
C ARG A 83 -5.76 20.75 16.69
N ALA A 84 -5.20 19.65 17.17
CA ALA A 84 -5.65 19.02 18.39
C ALA A 84 -5.51 19.94 19.60
N ARG A 85 -4.39 20.65 19.71
CA ARG A 85 -4.14 21.64 20.78
C ARG A 85 -5.14 22.78 20.74
N LYS A 86 -5.33 23.43 19.58
CA LYS A 86 -6.31 24.52 19.41
C LYS A 86 -7.74 24.10 19.80
N LEU A 87 -8.15 22.91 19.36
CA LEU A 87 -9.46 22.38 19.71
C LEU A 87 -9.56 22.11 21.23
N SER A 88 -8.53 21.51 21.83
CA SER A 88 -8.52 21.22 23.27
C SER A 88 -8.54 22.49 24.14
N GLU A 89 -7.83 23.55 23.71
CA GLU A 89 -7.85 24.85 24.37
C GLU A 89 -9.27 25.48 24.33
N ALA A 90 -9.91 25.45 23.18
CA ALA A 90 -11.29 25.95 23.04
C ALA A 90 -12.29 25.19 23.90
N LEU A 91 -12.17 23.86 23.95
CA LEU A 91 -13.03 23.01 24.78
C LEU A 91 -12.79 23.24 26.28
N ALA A 92 -11.54 23.38 26.69
CA ALA A 92 -11.19 23.68 28.10
C ALA A 92 -11.78 25.03 28.53
N GLN A 93 -11.60 26.08 27.73
CA GLN A 93 -12.16 27.40 28.01
C GLN A 93 -13.69 27.39 28.13
N THR A 94 -14.39 26.69 27.24
CA THR A 94 -15.85 26.55 27.29
C THR A 94 -16.32 25.83 28.57
N SER A 95 -15.47 24.94 29.11
CA SER A 95 -15.75 24.23 30.35
C SER A 95 -15.28 24.97 31.61
N GLY A 96 -14.78 26.21 31.49
CA GLY A 96 -14.23 26.98 32.61
C GLY A 96 -12.88 26.48 33.11
N LEU A 97 -12.19 25.65 32.32
CA LEU A 97 -10.91 25.03 32.67
C LEU A 97 -9.80 25.57 31.76
N LYS A 98 -8.56 25.29 32.15
CA LYS A 98 -7.36 25.62 31.36
C LYS A 98 -6.65 24.33 30.94
N LEU A 99 -6.09 24.35 29.75
CA LEU A 99 -5.23 23.29 29.26
C LEU A 99 -3.88 23.35 30.00
N ALA A 100 -3.49 22.32 30.74
CA ALA A 100 -2.23 22.29 31.47
C ALA A 100 -1.13 21.59 30.68
N ARG A 101 -0.92 20.31 30.87
CA ARG A 101 0.17 19.57 30.22
C ARG A 101 -0.33 18.40 29.38
N VAL A 102 0.53 17.99 28.46
CA VAL A 102 0.32 16.76 27.69
C VAL A 102 0.68 15.57 28.57
N LEU A 103 -0.25 14.63 28.74
CA LEU A 103 -0.02 13.38 29.45
C LEU A 103 0.39 12.25 28.53
N LYS A 104 -0.19 12.22 27.32
CA LYS A 104 0.08 11.15 26.34
C LYS A 104 -0.09 11.64 24.92
N ILE A 105 0.81 11.24 24.03
CA ILE A 105 0.65 11.37 22.59
C ILE A 105 0.78 9.97 21.99
N SER A 106 -0.17 9.61 21.15
CA SER A 106 -0.15 8.37 20.38
C SER A 106 -0.37 8.71 18.93
N THR A 107 0.51 8.25 18.06
CA THR A 107 0.42 8.47 16.60
C THR A 107 0.11 7.16 15.90
N SER A 108 -0.76 7.21 14.90
CA SER A 108 -0.94 6.13 13.94
C SER A 108 -0.58 6.65 12.54
N HIS A 109 0.31 5.93 11.90
CA HIS A 109 0.69 6.21 10.53
C HIS A 109 -0.29 5.48 9.60
N SER A 110 -0.83 6.18 8.64
CA SER A 110 -1.53 5.58 7.51
C SER A 110 -0.62 5.65 6.29
N LEU A 111 -0.62 4.59 5.49
CA LEU A 111 0.07 4.61 4.21
C LEU A 111 -0.43 5.77 3.36
N PRO A 112 0.46 6.43 2.62
CA PRO A 112 0.05 7.50 1.71
C PRO A 112 -1.00 6.97 0.74
N SER A 113 -2.06 7.71 0.55
CA SER A 113 -3.09 7.39 -0.44
C SER A 113 -2.84 8.19 -1.71
N ALA A 114 -2.70 7.49 -2.81
CA ALA A 114 -2.67 8.10 -4.12
C ALA A 114 -4.11 8.13 -4.68
N ASN A 115 -4.55 9.29 -5.11
CA ASN A 115 -5.78 9.43 -5.87
C ASN A 115 -5.43 9.22 -7.34
N PHE A 116 -5.95 8.15 -7.93
CA PHE A 116 -5.83 7.91 -9.35
C PHE A 116 -7.06 8.44 -10.06
N THR A 117 -6.86 9.23 -11.07
CA THR A 117 -7.87 9.47 -12.07
C THR A 117 -7.52 8.59 -13.28
N LEU A 118 -8.22 7.48 -13.44
CA LEU A 118 -8.18 6.76 -14.71
C LEU A 118 -8.78 7.70 -15.77
N ALA A 119 -7.95 8.27 -16.60
CA ALA A 119 -8.43 8.97 -17.77
C ALA A 119 -9.23 7.96 -18.59
N LYS A 120 -10.51 8.23 -18.74
CA LYS A 120 -11.41 7.40 -19.56
C LYS A 120 -10.91 7.51 -20.99
N ALA A 121 -10.12 6.53 -21.42
CA ALA A 121 -9.69 6.44 -22.82
C ALA A 121 -10.96 6.37 -23.68
N ALA A 122 -11.20 7.40 -24.48
CA ALA A 122 -12.19 7.32 -25.54
C ALA A 122 -11.70 6.25 -26.53
N PRO A 123 -12.56 5.33 -26.99
CA PRO A 123 -12.17 4.33 -27.97
C PRO A 123 -12.00 5.02 -29.32
N THR A 124 -10.81 5.52 -29.58
CA THR A 124 -10.39 5.94 -30.93
C THR A 124 -9.74 4.74 -31.57
N GLY A 125 -10.34 4.31 -32.70
CA GLY A 125 -10.02 3.07 -33.39
C GLY A 125 -8.55 2.89 -33.76
N ARG A 126 -8.18 1.59 -33.83
CA ARG A 126 -6.98 1.04 -34.44
C ARG A 126 -5.66 1.78 -34.21
N GLY A 127 -5.07 1.51 -33.08
CA GLY A 127 -3.71 1.87 -32.72
C GLY A 127 -3.37 1.22 -31.39
N GLU A 128 -2.12 0.92 -31.13
CA GLU A 128 -1.65 0.50 -29.80
C GLU A 128 -2.10 1.55 -28.79
N VAL A 129 -3.09 1.19 -27.98
CA VAL A 129 -3.60 2.09 -26.95
C VAL A 129 -2.64 1.98 -25.77
N GLU A 130 -1.66 2.88 -25.71
CA GLU A 130 -0.96 3.12 -24.45
C GLU A 130 -2.01 3.44 -23.38
N THR A 131 -1.98 2.73 -22.29
CA THR A 131 -2.88 2.99 -21.16
C THR A 131 -2.48 4.34 -20.55
N PRO A 132 -3.22 5.44 -20.78
CA PRO A 132 -2.86 6.72 -20.22
C PRO A 132 -3.07 6.65 -18.71
N MET A 133 -2.00 6.60 -17.96
CA MET A 133 -2.01 6.71 -16.51
C MET A 133 -1.62 8.13 -16.12
N GLU A 134 -2.59 8.92 -15.71
CA GLU A 134 -2.30 10.19 -15.06
C GLU A 134 -1.99 9.93 -13.58
N VAL A 135 -0.81 10.36 -13.16
CA VAL A 135 -0.38 10.28 -11.77
C VAL A 135 -1.07 11.41 -11.02
N GLY A 136 -1.99 11.06 -10.15
CA GLY A 136 -2.67 12.00 -9.29
C GLY A 136 -1.81 12.48 -8.11
N GLU A 137 -2.40 13.31 -7.26
CA GLU A 137 -1.76 13.87 -6.07
C GLU A 137 -1.58 12.80 -4.98
N LEU A 138 -0.37 12.73 -4.40
CA LEU A 138 -0.07 11.86 -3.27
C LEU A 138 -0.40 12.59 -1.96
N THR A 139 -1.39 12.11 -1.23
CA THR A 139 -1.85 12.73 0.01
C THR A 139 -1.27 12.01 1.23
N PHE A 140 -0.57 12.76 2.08
CA PHE A 140 -0.06 12.29 3.36
C PHE A 140 -1.01 12.70 4.48
N ARG A 141 -1.42 11.73 5.30
CA ARG A 141 -2.33 11.94 6.42
C ARG A 141 -1.71 11.40 7.70
N ALA A 142 -1.85 12.16 8.78
CA ALA A 142 -1.49 11.71 10.11
C ALA A 142 -2.72 11.74 11.01
N ARG A 143 -2.86 10.71 11.83
CA ARG A 143 -3.84 10.66 12.91
C ARG A 143 -3.07 10.55 14.22
N LEU A 144 -3.43 11.39 15.18
CA LEU A 144 -2.88 11.31 16.51
C LEU A 144 -3.98 11.47 17.56
N THR A 145 -3.73 10.87 18.70
CA THR A 145 -4.55 11.02 19.90
C THR A 145 -3.69 11.66 20.97
N VAL A 146 -4.17 12.76 21.55
CA VAL A 146 -3.47 13.48 22.60
C VAL A 146 -4.35 13.52 23.83
N THR A 147 -3.78 13.18 24.98
CA THR A 147 -4.42 13.31 26.27
C THR A 147 -3.77 14.48 27.00
N TYR A 148 -4.59 15.43 27.44
CA TYR A 148 -4.16 16.60 28.18
C TYR A 148 -4.70 16.55 29.59
N GLU A 149 -3.97 17.13 30.52
CA GLU A 149 -4.44 17.47 31.85
C GLU A 149 -5.15 18.83 31.78
N LEU A 150 -6.28 18.96 32.47
CA LEU A 150 -7.01 20.22 32.60
C LEU A 150 -6.92 20.70 34.05
N THR A 151 -6.84 22.01 34.27
CA THR A 151 -6.81 22.65 35.58
C THR A 151 -7.90 23.74 35.66
N PRO A 152 -8.36 24.09 36.86
CA PRO A 152 -9.28 25.21 37.08
C PRO A 152 -8.72 26.55 36.61
#